data_00bb3f8e613f5af3f62303d5d9f7f482
#
_entry.id   00bb3f8e613f5af3f62303d5d9f7f482
#
_cell.length_a   1.000
_cell.length_b   1.000
_cell.length_c   1.000
_cell.angle_alpha   90.00
_cell.angle_beta   90.00
_cell.angle_gamma   90.00
#
_symmetry.space_group_name_H-M   'P 1'
#
loop_
_entity.id
_entity.type
_entity.pdbx_description
1 polymer ?
#
loop_
_entity_poly.entity_id
_entity_poly.type
_entity_poly.pdbx_seq_one_letter_code
_entity_poly.pdbx_strand_id
1 'polypeptide(L)'
;FVTDEVENIVPQYLTLLHGVIDSPDIPLNVSRSYLQSDNNVKKISSHITKKVADKLAEIFKNDREDFEKKWDDIKLFIQYGMLSDDKFYDRAVGFALLKNIDGKYFTFEEYKAQVKDAQTDKNGDLIMLYAQDADASYAYIQRAKEKGYDVLLMDGELDVHAMSQFEQKSYGDGSDDKKQMIRFVRVDSDVIENIIQKEDKAKVELTANEEDALRYSFESQLPKTDKTNYAVTLEAVSADALPVFLTQNEFMRRMKEMSAHQQGMSFYGNMPDQYNLVINTANDKVKALLAEITAACAEGTTPLLDQLAAKQAEEKTLQEAQ
;
A
#
# COMPACT_ATOMS: atom_id res chain seq x y z
N PHE A 1 -1.95 -35.62 36.76
CA PHE A 1 -2.48 -34.30 37.08
C PHE A 1 -3.01 -33.68 35.77
N VAL A 2 -4.21 -33.17 35.76
CA VAL A 2 -4.84 -32.55 34.56
C VAL A 2 -5.11 -31.11 34.92
N THR A 3 -4.70 -30.17 34.03
CA THR A 3 -5.03 -28.76 34.13
C THR A 3 -5.60 -28.26 32.83
N ASP A 4 -6.57 -27.40 32.87
CA ASP A 4 -7.26 -26.78 31.73
C ASP A 4 -6.74 -25.38 31.37
N GLU A 5 -5.91 -24.78 32.21
CA GLU A 5 -5.29 -23.48 31.97
C GLU A 5 -3.79 -23.63 31.68
N VAL A 6 -3.43 -23.77 30.40
CA VAL A 6 -2.04 -23.91 29.96
C VAL A 6 -1.63 -22.70 29.15
N GLU A 7 -1.47 -21.55 29.82
CA GLU A 7 -0.99 -20.34 29.19
C GLU A 7 0.45 -20.51 28.69
N ASN A 8 0.74 -19.95 27.50
CA ASN A 8 2.07 -19.89 26.86
C ASN A 8 2.68 -21.21 26.35
N ILE A 9 1.99 -22.33 26.43
CA ILE A 9 2.42 -23.55 25.73
C ILE A 9 1.98 -23.51 24.26
N VAL A 10 0.76 -23.04 24.01
CA VAL A 10 0.26 -22.79 22.67
C VAL A 10 0.35 -21.30 22.37
N PRO A 11 1.00 -20.87 21.27
CA PRO A 11 1.03 -19.48 20.87
C PRO A 11 -0.37 -18.88 20.71
N GLN A 12 -0.54 -17.59 21.05
CA GLN A 12 -1.85 -16.92 21.02
C GLN A 12 -2.53 -16.95 19.65
N TYR A 13 -1.78 -16.90 18.56
CA TYR A 13 -2.32 -16.99 17.20
C TYR A 13 -2.88 -18.40 16.85
N LEU A 14 -2.65 -19.40 17.71
CA LEU A 14 -3.21 -20.74 17.59
C LEU A 14 -4.39 -20.99 18.54
N THR A 15 -5.04 -19.96 19.06
CA THR A 15 -6.17 -20.05 20.02
C THR A 15 -7.38 -20.79 19.46
N LEU A 16 -7.50 -20.95 18.15
CA LEU A 16 -8.55 -21.77 17.52
C LEU A 16 -8.34 -23.27 17.74
N LEU A 17 -7.14 -23.69 18.14
CA LEU A 17 -6.84 -25.09 18.35
C LEU A 17 -7.38 -25.54 19.71
N HIS A 18 -8.20 -26.57 19.69
CA HIS A 18 -8.61 -27.31 20.87
C HIS A 18 -7.93 -28.68 20.87
N GLY A 19 -7.40 -29.07 22.02
CA GLY A 19 -6.71 -30.36 22.12
C GLY A 19 -6.22 -30.67 23.52
N VAL A 20 -5.53 -31.77 23.64
CA VAL A 20 -4.90 -32.24 24.88
C VAL A 20 -3.41 -32.41 24.63
N ILE A 21 -2.59 -31.92 25.55
CA ILE A 21 -1.14 -32.13 25.55
C ILE A 21 -0.82 -33.04 26.72
N ASP A 22 -0.17 -34.15 26.41
CA ASP A 22 0.40 -35.06 27.40
C ASP A 22 1.93 -35.04 27.28
N SER A 23 2.61 -34.65 28.35
CA SER A 23 4.07 -34.57 28.35
C SER A 23 4.62 -34.88 29.75
N PRO A 24 5.51 -35.89 29.86
CA PRO A 24 6.20 -36.17 31.10
C PRO A 24 7.26 -35.10 31.47
N ASP A 25 7.67 -34.28 30.49
CA ASP A 25 8.75 -33.29 30.64
C ASP A 25 8.26 -31.93 31.08
N ILE A 26 6.96 -31.71 31.18
CA ILE A 26 6.40 -30.47 31.73
C ILE A 26 6.39 -30.57 33.24
N PRO A 27 7.20 -29.76 33.96
CA PRO A 27 7.22 -29.81 35.41
C PRO A 27 5.87 -29.39 36.00
N LEU A 28 5.28 -30.21 36.83
CA LEU A 28 4.08 -29.94 37.57
C LEU A 28 4.40 -28.92 38.68
N ASN A 29 4.35 -27.65 38.38
CA ASN A 29 4.59 -26.62 39.36
C ASN A 29 3.27 -25.93 39.75
N VAL A 30 3.07 -25.82 41.06
CA VAL A 30 1.89 -25.23 41.70
C VAL A 30 1.82 -23.70 41.49
N SER A 31 2.89 -23.11 40.98
CA SER A 31 2.99 -21.66 40.70
C SER A 31 3.02 -21.39 39.21
N ARG A 32 1.95 -20.77 38.67
CA ARG A 32 1.78 -20.38 37.27
C ARG A 32 2.95 -19.57 36.67
N SER A 33 3.68 -18.83 37.49
CA SER A 33 4.81 -17.97 37.09
C SER A 33 6.07 -18.75 36.64
N TYR A 34 6.19 -20.01 36.99
CA TYR A 34 7.39 -20.81 36.70
C TYR A 34 7.36 -21.48 35.32
N LEU A 35 6.17 -21.71 34.76
CA LEU A 35 6.03 -22.33 33.41
C LEU A 35 6.53 -21.42 32.29
N GLN A 36 6.47 -20.12 32.47
CA GLN A 36 6.86 -19.13 31.41
C GLN A 36 8.34 -19.09 31.09
N SER A 37 9.21 -19.55 31.98
CA SER A 37 10.68 -19.47 31.81
C SER A 37 11.35 -20.81 31.49
N ASP A 38 10.60 -21.91 31.46
CA ASP A 38 11.18 -23.23 31.21
C ASP A 38 11.51 -23.42 29.73
N ASN A 39 12.78 -23.80 29.45
CA ASN A 39 13.23 -24.16 28.13
C ASN A 39 12.45 -25.33 27.50
N ASN A 40 11.86 -26.21 28.30
CA ASN A 40 11.06 -27.33 27.81
C ASN A 40 9.71 -26.82 27.27
N VAL A 41 9.06 -25.84 27.93
CA VAL A 41 7.84 -25.19 27.44
C VAL A 41 8.08 -24.54 26.09
N LYS A 42 9.17 -23.79 25.94
CA LYS A 42 9.57 -23.16 24.66
C LYS A 42 9.80 -24.21 23.54
N LYS A 43 10.41 -25.34 23.85
CA LYS A 43 10.61 -26.43 22.91
C LYS A 43 9.29 -27.05 22.46
N ILE A 44 8.38 -27.29 23.40
CA ILE A 44 7.04 -27.84 23.11
C ILE A 44 6.23 -26.86 22.28
N SER A 45 6.19 -25.59 22.65
CA SER A 45 5.54 -24.53 21.88
C SER A 45 6.07 -24.45 20.45
N SER A 46 7.38 -24.45 20.27
CA SER A 46 8.02 -24.46 18.95
C SER A 46 7.69 -25.72 18.14
N HIS A 47 7.58 -26.89 18.82
CA HIS A 47 7.19 -28.15 18.17
C HIS A 47 5.73 -28.09 17.69
N ILE A 48 4.82 -27.59 18.52
CA ILE A 48 3.40 -27.40 18.17
C ILE A 48 3.28 -26.46 16.96
N THR A 49 3.89 -25.30 17.03
CA THR A 49 3.95 -24.31 15.92
C THR A 49 4.38 -24.99 14.61
N LYS A 50 5.49 -25.74 14.67
CA LYS A 50 5.99 -26.46 13.51
C LYS A 50 4.96 -27.46 12.97
N LYS A 51 4.37 -28.28 13.84
CA LYS A 51 3.40 -29.32 13.44
C LYS A 51 2.13 -28.74 12.83
N VAL A 52 1.65 -27.63 13.38
CA VAL A 52 0.49 -26.90 12.84
C VAL A 52 0.81 -26.35 11.45
N ALA A 53 1.95 -25.66 11.29
CA ALA A 53 2.37 -25.13 10.00
C ALA A 53 2.57 -26.26 8.95
N ASP A 54 3.23 -27.36 9.34
CA ASP A 54 3.43 -28.52 8.47
C ASP A 54 2.06 -29.14 8.04
N LYS A 55 1.07 -29.18 8.96
CA LYS A 55 -0.27 -29.71 8.64
C LYS A 55 -1.06 -28.78 7.74
N LEU A 56 -0.99 -27.48 7.94
CA LEU A 56 -1.60 -26.49 7.04
C LEU A 56 -1.00 -26.57 5.64
N ALA A 57 0.32 -26.68 5.55
CA ALA A 57 1.02 -26.86 4.27
C ALA A 57 0.61 -28.17 3.57
N GLU A 58 0.43 -29.27 4.33
CA GLU A 58 -0.05 -30.55 3.82
C GLU A 58 -1.48 -30.43 3.27
N ILE A 59 -2.40 -29.77 3.99
CA ILE A 59 -3.79 -29.55 3.54
C ILE A 59 -3.78 -28.73 2.27
N PHE A 60 -3.05 -27.61 2.25
CA PHE A 60 -2.91 -26.77 1.06
C PHE A 60 -2.40 -27.54 -0.17
N LYS A 61 -1.41 -28.41 0.03
CA LYS A 61 -0.83 -29.21 -1.06
C LYS A 61 -1.79 -30.30 -1.57
N ASN A 62 -2.54 -30.92 -0.68
CA ASN A 62 -3.40 -32.08 -1.02
C ASN A 62 -4.77 -31.67 -1.53
N ASP A 63 -5.32 -30.57 -1.05
CA ASP A 63 -6.64 -30.06 -1.44
C ASP A 63 -6.65 -28.53 -1.39
N ARG A 64 -6.05 -27.95 -2.43
CA ARG A 64 -5.95 -26.49 -2.58
C ARG A 64 -7.31 -25.82 -2.66
N GLU A 65 -8.26 -26.41 -3.38
CA GLU A 65 -9.59 -25.82 -3.56
C GLU A 65 -10.36 -25.73 -2.23
N ASP A 66 -10.27 -26.76 -1.38
CA ASP A 66 -10.89 -26.74 -0.06
C ASP A 66 -10.18 -25.76 0.88
N PHE A 67 -8.86 -25.64 0.76
CA PHE A 67 -8.08 -24.65 1.51
C PHE A 67 -8.44 -23.20 1.13
N GLU A 68 -8.58 -22.92 -0.15
CA GLU A 68 -9.01 -21.60 -0.66
C GLU A 68 -10.40 -21.21 -0.16
N LYS A 69 -11.35 -22.16 -0.13
CA LYS A 69 -12.71 -21.93 0.41
C LYS A 69 -12.74 -21.57 1.89
N LYS A 70 -11.75 -22.05 2.65
CA LYS A 70 -11.62 -21.82 4.10
C LYS A 70 -10.68 -20.67 4.42
N TRP A 71 -10.01 -20.12 3.42
CA TRP A 71 -8.96 -19.12 3.62
C TRP A 71 -9.46 -17.89 4.38
N ASP A 72 -10.61 -17.35 4.00
CA ASP A 72 -11.16 -16.13 4.62
C ASP A 72 -11.46 -16.34 6.12
N ASP A 73 -11.77 -17.57 6.55
CA ASP A 73 -12.01 -17.92 7.96
C ASP A 73 -10.72 -18.07 8.78
N ILE A 74 -9.61 -18.47 8.14
CA ILE A 74 -8.34 -18.77 8.83
C ILE A 74 -7.28 -17.69 8.59
N LYS A 75 -7.46 -16.81 7.62
CA LYS A 75 -6.52 -15.75 7.19
C LYS A 75 -5.99 -14.96 8.38
N LEU A 76 -6.87 -14.46 9.23
CA LEU A 76 -6.52 -13.62 10.37
C LEU A 76 -5.50 -14.29 11.31
N PHE A 77 -5.72 -15.57 11.62
CA PHE A 77 -4.83 -16.31 12.53
C PHE A 77 -3.49 -16.62 11.90
N ILE A 78 -3.48 -16.97 10.62
CA ILE A 78 -2.24 -17.21 9.88
C ILE A 78 -1.43 -15.93 9.77
N GLN A 79 -2.04 -14.81 9.42
CA GLN A 79 -1.37 -13.51 9.36
C GLN A 79 -0.85 -13.09 10.73
N TYR A 80 -1.65 -13.25 11.80
CA TYR A 80 -1.19 -12.94 13.16
C TYR A 80 0.02 -13.79 13.55
N GLY A 81 0.02 -15.07 13.21
CA GLY A 81 1.17 -15.95 13.40
C GLY A 81 2.42 -15.49 12.64
N MET A 82 2.25 -15.13 11.36
CA MET A 82 3.35 -14.62 10.53
C MET A 82 3.94 -13.33 11.09
N LEU A 83 3.12 -12.44 11.62
CA LEU A 83 3.56 -11.17 12.23
C LEU A 83 4.22 -11.38 13.60
N SER A 84 3.88 -12.44 14.33
CA SER A 84 4.33 -12.68 15.70
C SER A 84 5.54 -13.61 15.82
N ASP A 85 5.78 -14.46 14.83
CA ASP A 85 6.81 -15.52 14.86
C ASP A 85 7.47 -15.71 13.48
N ASP A 86 8.72 -15.28 13.36
CA ASP A 86 9.51 -15.42 12.13
C ASP A 86 9.63 -16.87 11.65
N LYS A 87 9.71 -17.86 12.56
CA LYS A 87 9.79 -19.26 12.17
C LYS A 87 8.47 -19.78 11.62
N PHE A 88 7.36 -19.26 12.12
CA PHE A 88 6.05 -19.53 11.54
C PHE A 88 5.91 -18.83 10.18
N TYR A 89 6.35 -17.58 10.05
CA TYR A 89 6.39 -16.86 8.78
C TYR A 89 7.10 -17.66 7.69
N ASP A 90 8.32 -18.11 7.96
CA ASP A 90 9.14 -18.86 6.98
C ASP A 90 8.45 -20.12 6.45
N ARG A 91 7.53 -20.71 7.24
CA ARG A 91 6.73 -21.87 6.84
C ARG A 91 5.42 -21.48 6.18
N ALA A 92 4.76 -20.47 6.73
CA ALA A 92 3.42 -20.06 6.32
C ALA A 92 3.42 -19.34 4.97
N VAL A 93 4.49 -18.64 4.61
CA VAL A 93 4.61 -17.91 3.34
C VAL A 93 4.38 -18.81 2.11
N GLY A 94 4.67 -20.10 2.23
CA GLY A 94 4.46 -21.08 1.16
C GLY A 94 3.01 -21.52 0.94
N PHE A 95 2.09 -21.27 1.90
CA PHE A 95 0.67 -21.59 1.80
C PHE A 95 -0.28 -20.45 2.17
N ALA A 96 0.24 -19.36 2.72
CA ALA A 96 -0.53 -18.15 2.94
C ALA A 96 -0.98 -17.56 1.60
N LEU A 97 -2.26 -17.19 1.50
CA LEU A 97 -2.86 -16.77 0.25
C LEU A 97 -3.09 -15.26 0.20
N LEU A 98 -2.93 -14.72 -0.97
CA LEU A 98 -3.40 -13.41 -1.38
C LEU A 98 -4.62 -13.60 -2.28
N LYS A 99 -5.65 -12.78 -2.12
CA LYS A 99 -6.86 -12.79 -2.93
C LYS A 99 -6.88 -11.57 -3.82
N ASN A 100 -7.12 -11.73 -5.12
CA ASN A 100 -7.31 -10.59 -5.99
C ASN A 100 -8.79 -10.19 -6.08
N ILE A 101 -9.06 -9.05 -6.71
CA ILE A 101 -10.43 -8.51 -6.87
C ILE A 101 -11.33 -9.37 -7.77
N ASP A 102 -10.78 -10.32 -8.51
CA ASP A 102 -11.53 -11.31 -9.31
C ASP A 102 -11.86 -12.58 -8.49
N GLY A 103 -11.51 -12.60 -7.19
CA GLY A 103 -11.75 -13.71 -6.28
C GLY A 103 -10.80 -14.89 -6.46
N LYS A 104 -9.69 -14.72 -7.16
CA LYS A 104 -8.67 -15.74 -7.33
C LYS A 104 -7.65 -15.68 -6.19
N TYR A 105 -7.17 -16.86 -5.77
CA TYR A 105 -6.20 -17.00 -4.70
C TYR A 105 -4.82 -17.38 -5.25
N PHE A 106 -3.80 -16.80 -4.65
CA PHE A 106 -2.40 -17.00 -5.01
C PHE A 106 -1.54 -17.10 -3.75
N THR A 107 -0.52 -17.93 -3.75
CA THR A 107 0.58 -17.74 -2.82
C THR A 107 1.35 -16.47 -3.18
N PHE A 108 2.17 -15.98 -2.25
CA PHE A 108 2.98 -14.79 -2.50
C PHE A 108 3.87 -14.91 -3.75
N GLU A 109 4.52 -16.07 -3.91
CA GLU A 109 5.40 -16.30 -5.06
C GLU A 109 4.61 -16.48 -6.38
N GLU A 110 3.44 -17.10 -6.34
CA GLU A 110 2.56 -17.19 -7.51
C GLU A 110 2.10 -15.81 -7.96
N TYR A 111 1.71 -14.94 -7.01
CA TYR A 111 1.28 -13.59 -7.35
C TYR A 111 2.41 -12.74 -7.90
N LYS A 112 3.62 -12.85 -7.31
CA LYS A 112 4.83 -12.22 -7.88
C LYS A 112 5.04 -12.61 -9.34
N ALA A 113 4.97 -13.90 -9.63
CA ALA A 113 5.15 -14.40 -11.00
C ALA A 113 4.06 -13.90 -11.94
N GLN A 114 2.81 -13.83 -11.47
CA GLN A 114 1.65 -13.36 -12.23
C GLN A 114 1.81 -11.90 -12.68
N VAL A 115 2.29 -11.02 -11.80
CA VAL A 115 2.29 -9.57 -12.06
C VAL A 115 3.63 -9.03 -12.56
N LYS A 116 4.69 -9.83 -12.53
CA LYS A 116 6.07 -9.40 -12.76
C LYS A 116 6.25 -8.62 -14.06
N ASP A 117 5.71 -9.12 -15.17
CA ASP A 117 5.96 -8.54 -16.50
C ASP A 117 5.22 -7.21 -16.69
N ALA A 118 4.00 -7.10 -16.12
CA ALA A 118 3.15 -5.94 -16.26
C ALA A 118 3.46 -4.86 -15.20
N GLN A 119 3.81 -5.28 -13.97
CA GLN A 119 3.86 -4.40 -12.81
C GLN A 119 5.27 -4.22 -12.23
N THR A 120 6.32 -4.40 -13.03
CA THR A 120 7.68 -3.98 -12.67
C THR A 120 7.91 -2.56 -13.15
N ASP A 121 8.31 -1.67 -12.23
CA ASP A 121 8.58 -0.27 -12.52
C ASP A 121 9.93 -0.06 -13.26
N LYS A 122 10.23 1.19 -13.59
CA LYS A 122 11.48 1.56 -14.28
C LYS A 122 12.74 1.32 -13.44
N ASN A 123 12.62 1.21 -12.13
CA ASN A 123 13.74 0.93 -11.21
C ASN A 123 13.96 -0.58 -11.04
N GLY A 124 13.06 -1.40 -11.56
CA GLY A 124 13.08 -2.85 -11.39
C GLY A 124 12.29 -3.33 -10.17
N ASP A 125 11.59 -2.44 -9.46
CA ASP A 125 10.76 -2.78 -8.31
C ASP A 125 9.44 -3.38 -8.75
N LEU A 126 8.98 -4.41 -8.03
CA LEU A 126 7.69 -5.05 -8.28
C LEU A 126 6.59 -4.33 -7.53
N ILE A 127 5.61 -3.82 -8.27
CA ILE A 127 4.48 -3.09 -7.70
C ILE A 127 3.28 -4.03 -7.57
N MET A 128 2.86 -4.27 -6.34
CA MET A 128 1.65 -5.03 -6.02
C MET A 128 0.52 -4.05 -5.75
N LEU A 129 -0.37 -3.88 -6.74
CA LEU A 129 -1.54 -3.01 -6.59
C LEU A 129 -2.57 -3.66 -5.69
N TYR A 130 -3.23 -2.86 -4.84
CA TYR A 130 -4.29 -3.36 -3.98
C TYR A 130 -5.43 -2.35 -3.78
N ALA A 131 -6.60 -2.87 -3.44
CA ALA A 131 -7.75 -2.13 -2.95
C ALA A 131 -8.20 -2.72 -1.61
N GLN A 132 -8.70 -1.87 -0.71
CA GLN A 132 -9.31 -2.30 0.56
C GLN A 132 -10.82 -2.47 0.42
N ASP A 133 -11.41 -1.72 -0.47
CA ASP A 133 -12.83 -1.78 -0.82
C ASP A 133 -12.95 -1.72 -2.35
N ALA A 134 -13.44 -2.81 -2.93
CA ALA A 134 -13.54 -2.95 -4.36
C ALA A 134 -14.60 -2.00 -4.97
N ASP A 135 -15.69 -1.75 -4.25
CA ASP A 135 -16.77 -0.88 -4.73
C ASP A 135 -16.36 0.59 -4.68
N ALA A 136 -15.78 1.03 -3.57
CA ALA A 136 -15.27 2.39 -3.43
C ALA A 136 -14.11 2.69 -4.40
N SER A 137 -13.32 1.67 -4.75
CA SER A 137 -12.15 1.78 -5.65
C SER A 137 -12.46 1.41 -7.11
N TYR A 138 -13.73 1.16 -7.46
CA TYR A 138 -14.13 0.59 -8.74
C TYR A 138 -13.51 1.29 -9.96
N ALA A 139 -13.57 2.61 -10.03
CA ALA A 139 -13.04 3.37 -11.16
C ALA A 139 -11.52 3.18 -11.34
N TYR A 140 -10.79 3.16 -10.25
CA TYR A 140 -9.33 2.94 -10.25
C TYR A 140 -8.97 1.50 -10.62
N ILE A 141 -9.75 0.54 -10.14
CA ILE A 141 -9.61 -0.89 -10.48
C ILE A 141 -9.82 -1.12 -11.98
N GLN A 142 -10.90 -0.56 -12.55
CA GLN A 142 -11.18 -0.69 -13.99
C GLN A 142 -10.02 -0.13 -14.82
N ARG A 143 -9.49 1.01 -14.42
CA ARG A 143 -8.35 1.62 -15.08
C ARG A 143 -7.07 0.79 -14.97
N ALA A 144 -6.81 0.19 -13.80
CA ALA A 144 -5.70 -0.73 -13.63
C ALA A 144 -5.84 -1.95 -14.57
N LYS A 145 -7.06 -2.50 -14.67
CA LYS A 145 -7.37 -3.62 -15.58
C LYS A 145 -7.19 -3.28 -17.05
N GLU A 146 -7.60 -2.08 -17.47
CA GLU A 146 -7.39 -1.60 -18.85
C GLU A 146 -5.91 -1.55 -19.24
N LYS A 147 -5.04 -1.33 -18.25
CA LYS A 147 -3.58 -1.38 -18.44
C LYS A 147 -2.99 -2.79 -18.30
N GLY A 148 -3.81 -3.80 -18.09
CA GLY A 148 -3.37 -5.19 -17.90
C GLY A 148 -2.79 -5.47 -16.52
N TYR A 149 -3.08 -4.63 -15.52
CA TYR A 149 -2.62 -4.82 -14.15
C TYR A 149 -3.62 -5.66 -13.35
N ASP A 150 -3.08 -6.46 -12.43
CA ASP A 150 -3.85 -7.20 -11.43
C ASP A 150 -3.88 -6.41 -10.10
N VAL A 151 -4.98 -6.56 -9.35
CA VAL A 151 -5.19 -5.82 -8.11
C VAL A 151 -5.60 -6.80 -7.01
N LEU A 152 -4.92 -6.75 -5.88
CA LEU A 152 -5.25 -7.52 -4.69
C LEU A 152 -6.42 -6.89 -3.92
N LEU A 153 -7.22 -7.71 -3.28
CA LEU A 153 -8.20 -7.30 -2.27
C LEU A 153 -7.56 -7.45 -0.88
N MET A 154 -7.30 -6.34 -0.22
CA MET A 154 -6.64 -6.28 1.09
C MET A 154 -7.61 -5.62 2.09
N ASP A 155 -8.70 -6.33 2.39
CA ASP A 155 -9.84 -5.88 3.20
C ASP A 155 -9.78 -6.37 4.67
N GLY A 156 -8.74 -7.14 5.02
CA GLY A 156 -8.56 -7.69 6.36
C GLY A 156 -7.84 -6.73 7.31
N GLU A 157 -8.14 -6.85 8.60
CA GLU A 157 -7.60 -6.01 9.68
C GLU A 157 -6.05 -6.04 9.77
N LEU A 158 -5.42 -7.17 9.44
CA LEU A 158 -3.97 -7.34 9.49
C LEU A 158 -3.28 -7.16 8.13
N ASP A 159 -4.02 -6.92 7.06
CA ASP A 159 -3.43 -6.85 5.71
C ASP A 159 -2.37 -5.75 5.59
N VAL A 160 -2.58 -4.57 6.18
CA VAL A 160 -1.59 -3.48 6.15
C VAL A 160 -0.28 -3.89 6.83
N HIS A 161 -0.38 -4.61 7.94
CA HIS A 161 0.80 -5.11 8.66
C HIS A 161 1.50 -6.24 7.88
N ALA A 162 0.72 -7.16 7.28
CA ALA A 162 1.24 -8.22 6.45
C ALA A 162 1.96 -7.67 5.20
N MET A 163 1.38 -6.68 4.52
CA MET A 163 2.03 -5.99 3.40
C MET A 163 3.37 -5.38 3.82
N SER A 164 3.41 -4.67 4.95
CA SER A 164 4.65 -4.08 5.46
C SER A 164 5.71 -5.13 5.78
N GLN A 165 5.31 -6.29 6.31
CA GLN A 165 6.22 -7.40 6.57
C GLN A 165 6.76 -8.02 5.26
N PHE A 166 5.91 -8.22 4.24
CA PHE A 166 6.33 -8.70 2.93
C PHE A 166 7.33 -7.75 2.27
N GLU A 167 7.06 -6.44 2.32
CA GLU A 167 7.98 -5.42 1.83
C GLU A 167 9.31 -5.52 2.57
N GLN A 168 9.32 -5.50 3.90
CA GLN A 168 10.52 -5.58 4.72
C GLN A 168 11.35 -6.85 4.44
N LYS A 169 10.71 -7.99 4.32
CA LYS A 169 11.40 -9.26 3.99
C LYS A 169 11.96 -9.25 2.56
N SER A 170 11.40 -8.46 1.65
CA SER A 170 11.92 -8.29 0.29
C SER A 170 13.20 -7.46 0.22
N TYR A 171 13.38 -6.49 1.13
CA TYR A 171 14.63 -5.68 1.21
C TYR A 171 15.87 -6.52 1.55
N GLY A 172 15.69 -7.68 2.21
CA GLY A 172 16.81 -8.50 2.68
C GLY A 172 17.62 -7.82 3.77
N ASP A 173 18.81 -8.34 4.01
CA ASP A 173 19.76 -7.82 5.00
C ASP A 173 20.74 -6.77 4.42
N GLY A 174 20.48 -6.27 3.23
CA GLY A 174 21.33 -5.29 2.55
C GLY A 174 22.60 -5.87 1.91
N SER A 175 22.75 -7.20 1.90
CA SER A 175 23.95 -7.85 1.35
C SER A 175 23.93 -8.06 -0.16
N ASP A 176 22.78 -7.85 -0.81
CA ASP A 176 22.60 -8.08 -2.25
C ASP A 176 21.92 -6.87 -2.93
N ASP A 177 22.74 -5.99 -3.55
CA ASP A 177 22.31 -4.77 -4.25
C ASP A 177 21.38 -5.01 -5.47
N LYS A 178 21.09 -6.27 -5.80
CA LYS A 178 20.31 -6.66 -6.98
C LYS A 178 18.97 -7.29 -6.66
N LYS A 179 18.56 -7.33 -5.39
CA LYS A 179 17.28 -7.93 -5.01
C LYS A 179 16.14 -7.02 -5.43
N GLN A 180 15.21 -7.55 -6.24
CA GLN A 180 13.99 -6.84 -6.63
C GLN A 180 13.17 -6.48 -5.39
N MET A 181 12.96 -5.19 -5.15
CA MET A 181 12.11 -4.73 -4.07
C MET A 181 10.64 -4.91 -4.43
N ILE A 182 9.82 -5.15 -3.42
CA ILE A 182 8.37 -5.29 -3.56
C ILE A 182 7.73 -4.12 -2.84
N ARG A 183 6.78 -3.48 -3.50
CA ARG A 183 6.03 -2.36 -2.94
C ARG A 183 4.54 -2.60 -3.15
N PHE A 184 3.79 -2.52 -2.06
CA PHE A 184 2.33 -2.51 -2.15
C PHE A 184 1.84 -1.08 -2.31
N VAL A 185 1.01 -0.85 -3.33
CA VAL A 185 0.50 0.47 -3.67
C VAL A 185 -1.00 0.39 -3.87
N ARG A 186 -1.74 1.25 -3.16
CA ARG A 186 -3.20 1.29 -3.30
C ARG A 186 -3.57 1.87 -4.67
N VAL A 187 -4.60 1.30 -5.30
CA VAL A 187 -5.01 1.65 -6.68
C VAL A 187 -5.41 3.11 -6.87
N ASP A 188 -5.76 3.83 -5.81
CA ASP A 188 -6.08 5.26 -5.82
C ASP A 188 -4.94 6.16 -5.35
N SER A 189 -3.74 5.60 -5.16
CA SER A 189 -2.56 6.40 -4.82
C SER A 189 -2.06 7.19 -6.03
N ASP A 190 -1.22 8.20 -5.78
CA ASP A 190 -0.64 9.14 -6.74
C ASP A 190 -0.01 8.54 -8.01
N VAL A 191 -0.02 7.22 -8.13
CA VAL A 191 1.14 6.60 -8.66
C VAL A 191 0.87 5.52 -9.70
N ILE A 192 -0.39 5.02 -9.86
CA ILE A 192 -0.67 4.01 -10.89
C ILE A 192 -0.22 4.50 -12.27
N GLU A 193 -0.40 5.79 -12.53
CA GLU A 193 0.03 6.40 -13.79
C GLU A 193 1.55 6.58 -13.87
N ASN A 194 2.22 6.70 -12.73
CA ASN A 194 3.62 7.11 -12.63
C ASN A 194 4.58 6.01 -12.16
N ILE A 195 4.09 5.02 -11.40
CA ILE A 195 4.95 3.97 -10.82
C ILE A 195 5.35 2.93 -11.85
N ILE A 196 4.40 2.50 -12.70
CA ILE A 196 4.61 1.38 -13.62
C ILE A 196 5.02 1.86 -15.02
N GLN A 197 5.13 3.16 -15.26
CA GLN A 197 5.57 3.67 -16.55
C GLN A 197 7.03 3.29 -16.82
N LYS A 198 7.24 2.60 -17.93
CA LYS A 198 8.55 2.22 -18.44
C LYS A 198 9.20 3.34 -19.28
N GLU A 199 8.44 4.36 -19.65
CA GLU A 199 8.90 5.47 -20.50
C GLU A 199 8.79 6.81 -19.79
N ASP A 200 9.71 7.72 -20.09
CA ASP A 200 9.64 9.10 -19.58
C ASP A 200 8.42 9.80 -20.20
N LYS A 201 7.63 10.46 -19.35
CA LYS A 201 6.44 11.22 -19.77
C LYS A 201 6.84 12.31 -20.78
N ALA A 202 6.02 12.47 -21.83
CA ALA A 202 6.05 13.70 -22.61
C ALA A 202 5.70 14.87 -21.67
N LYS A 203 6.67 15.72 -21.38
CA LYS A 203 6.41 16.96 -20.65
C LYS A 203 5.52 17.83 -21.55
N VAL A 204 4.29 18.06 -21.14
CA VAL A 204 3.53 19.18 -21.67
C VAL A 204 4.13 20.41 -21.01
N GLU A 205 4.93 21.16 -21.75
CA GLU A 205 5.51 22.40 -21.26
C GLU A 205 4.43 23.47 -21.21
N LEU A 206 3.93 23.72 -20.00
CA LEU A 206 3.10 24.88 -19.71
C LEU A 206 4.03 26.04 -19.31
N THR A 207 3.64 27.24 -19.66
CA THR A 207 4.28 28.45 -19.12
C THR A 207 3.91 28.58 -17.63
N ALA A 208 4.75 29.26 -16.84
CA ALA A 208 4.47 29.52 -15.43
C ALA A 208 3.08 30.15 -15.20
N ASN A 209 2.66 31.06 -16.09
CA ASN A 209 1.36 31.71 -16.02
C ASN A 209 0.19 30.74 -16.29
N GLU A 210 0.36 29.78 -17.19
CA GLU A 210 -0.64 28.75 -17.47
C GLU A 210 -0.75 27.76 -16.30
N GLU A 211 0.37 27.41 -15.69
CA GLU A 211 0.38 26.58 -14.49
C GLU A 211 -0.34 27.26 -13.33
N ASP A 212 -0.05 28.53 -13.07
CA ASP A 212 -0.67 29.31 -12.01
C ASP A 212 -2.18 29.51 -12.28
N ALA A 213 -2.57 29.76 -13.53
CA ALA A 213 -3.96 29.92 -13.91
C ALA A 213 -4.78 28.64 -13.66
N LEU A 214 -4.26 27.48 -14.07
CA LEU A 214 -4.90 26.20 -13.78
C LEU A 214 -4.97 25.94 -12.27
N ARG A 215 -3.84 26.07 -11.58
CA ARG A 215 -3.76 25.83 -10.14
C ARG A 215 -4.76 26.68 -9.38
N TYR A 216 -4.77 27.98 -9.60
CA TYR A 216 -5.68 28.90 -8.93
C TYR A 216 -7.14 28.60 -9.22
N SER A 217 -7.49 28.26 -10.48
CA SER A 217 -8.85 27.96 -10.86
C SER A 217 -9.43 26.78 -10.09
N PHE A 218 -8.61 25.75 -9.84
CA PHE A 218 -9.06 24.58 -9.06
C PHE A 218 -8.96 24.80 -7.55
N GLU A 219 -7.88 25.40 -7.05
CA GLU A 219 -7.71 25.69 -5.61
C GLU A 219 -8.82 26.56 -5.05
N SER A 220 -9.31 27.52 -5.84
CA SER A 220 -10.39 28.44 -5.43
C SER A 220 -11.73 27.72 -5.22
N GLN A 221 -11.94 26.55 -5.80
CA GLN A 221 -13.17 25.77 -5.70
C GLN A 221 -13.09 24.64 -4.65
N LEU A 222 -11.92 24.37 -4.11
CA LEU A 222 -11.73 23.31 -3.14
C LEU A 222 -12.36 23.67 -1.78
N PRO A 223 -13.07 22.71 -1.13
CA PRO A 223 -13.64 22.94 0.17
C PRO A 223 -12.54 23.12 1.23
N LYS A 224 -12.67 24.15 2.07
CA LYS A 224 -11.79 24.37 3.21
C LYS A 224 -12.38 23.71 4.45
N THR A 225 -11.76 22.66 4.94
CA THR A 225 -12.21 21.95 6.13
C THR A 225 -11.04 21.70 7.07
N ASP A 226 -11.30 21.62 8.38
CA ASP A 226 -10.25 21.31 9.37
C ASP A 226 -9.81 19.84 9.32
N LYS A 227 -10.56 18.97 8.62
CA LYS A 227 -10.34 17.53 8.56
C LYS A 227 -9.60 17.07 7.30
N THR A 228 -9.51 17.93 6.29
CA THR A 228 -8.98 17.55 4.97
C THR A 228 -8.21 18.69 4.35
N ASN A 229 -7.00 18.41 3.93
CA ASN A 229 -6.16 19.32 3.18
C ASN A 229 -6.06 18.84 1.72
N TYR A 230 -6.17 19.78 0.79
CA TYR A 230 -5.99 19.52 -0.63
C TYR A 230 -4.78 20.26 -1.15
N ALA A 231 -3.95 19.58 -1.94
CA ALA A 231 -2.92 20.21 -2.76
C ALA A 231 -3.30 20.00 -4.24
N VAL A 232 -3.10 20.99 -5.07
CA VAL A 232 -3.30 20.88 -6.53
C VAL A 232 -1.97 20.60 -7.19
N THR A 233 -1.89 19.50 -7.93
CA THR A 233 -0.72 19.09 -8.71
C THR A 233 -1.07 19.05 -10.18
N LEU A 234 -0.14 19.50 -11.04
CA LEU A 234 -0.28 19.45 -12.49
C LEU A 234 0.63 18.36 -13.02
N GLU A 235 0.05 17.40 -13.72
CA GLU A 235 0.79 16.27 -14.28
C GLU A 235 0.35 15.97 -15.71
N ALA A 236 1.31 15.71 -16.58
CA ALA A 236 1.03 15.20 -17.93
C ALA A 236 0.96 13.67 -17.85
N VAL A 237 -0.23 13.12 -17.69
CA VAL A 237 -0.43 11.67 -17.54
C VAL A 237 -0.59 11.00 -18.91
N SER A 238 -1.78 11.00 -19.46
CA SER A 238 -2.08 10.63 -20.85
C SER A 238 -3.36 11.32 -21.32
N ALA A 239 -3.54 11.46 -22.64
CA ALA A 239 -4.74 12.11 -23.20
C ALA A 239 -6.03 11.36 -22.83
N ASP A 240 -5.96 10.04 -22.78
CA ASP A 240 -7.09 9.14 -22.46
C ASP A 240 -7.38 9.04 -20.96
N ALA A 241 -6.47 9.52 -20.13
CA ALA A 241 -6.63 9.53 -18.69
C ALA A 241 -7.71 10.53 -18.25
N LEU A 242 -8.27 10.34 -17.03
CA LEU A 242 -9.20 11.29 -16.46
C LEU A 242 -8.61 12.70 -16.46
N PRO A 243 -9.42 13.73 -16.76
CA PRO A 243 -8.93 15.11 -16.77
C PRO A 243 -8.48 15.56 -15.38
N VAL A 244 -9.19 15.11 -14.35
CA VAL A 244 -8.92 15.44 -12.94
C VAL A 244 -9.22 14.22 -12.08
N PHE A 245 -8.38 13.94 -11.11
CA PHE A 245 -8.60 12.86 -10.15
C PHE A 245 -7.94 13.17 -8.81
N LEU A 246 -8.45 12.57 -7.74
CA LEU A 246 -7.90 12.69 -6.39
C LEU A 246 -6.96 11.54 -6.11
N THR A 247 -5.85 11.85 -5.47
CA THR A 247 -4.90 10.85 -5.00
C THR A 247 -4.52 11.13 -3.54
N GLN A 248 -3.96 10.13 -2.89
CA GLN A 248 -3.52 10.23 -1.49
C GLN A 248 -2.07 9.80 -1.35
N ASN A 249 -1.28 10.52 -0.55
CA ASN A 249 0.09 10.10 -0.26
C ASN A 249 0.09 8.76 0.49
N GLU A 250 0.69 7.75 -0.12
CA GLU A 250 0.69 6.37 0.37
C GLU A 250 1.29 6.24 1.77
N PHE A 251 2.42 6.90 2.03
CA PHE A 251 3.10 6.83 3.33
C PHE A 251 2.23 7.42 4.44
N MET A 252 1.69 8.63 4.25
CA MET A 252 0.86 9.30 5.27
C MET A 252 -0.41 8.51 5.55
N ARG A 253 -1.02 7.95 4.52
CA ARG A 253 -2.19 7.12 4.64
C ARG A 253 -1.93 5.85 5.44
N ARG A 254 -0.86 5.10 5.12
CA ARG A 254 -0.47 3.89 5.86
C ARG A 254 -0.17 4.19 7.32
N MET A 255 0.55 5.28 7.60
CA MET A 255 0.83 5.70 8.97
C MET A 255 -0.45 5.97 9.74
N LYS A 256 -1.45 6.60 9.11
CA LYS A 256 -2.75 6.86 9.72
C LYS A 256 -3.53 5.57 9.98
N GLU A 257 -3.60 4.65 9.03
CA GLU A 257 -4.24 3.34 9.18
C GLU A 257 -3.59 2.51 10.29
N MET A 258 -2.27 2.43 10.32
CA MET A 258 -1.55 1.74 11.41
C MET A 258 -1.81 2.38 12.77
N SER A 259 -1.93 3.71 12.84
CA SER A 259 -2.20 4.42 14.09
C SER A 259 -3.60 4.15 14.64
N ALA A 260 -4.57 3.83 13.79
CA ALA A 260 -5.92 3.49 14.23
C ALA A 260 -5.98 2.18 15.02
N HIS A 261 -5.02 1.28 14.81
CA HIS A 261 -4.94 -0.03 15.47
C HIS A 261 -3.92 -0.10 16.63
N GLN A 262 -3.10 0.94 16.85
CA GLN A 262 -2.08 0.97 17.91
C GLN A 262 -2.33 2.09 18.93
N GLN A 263 -2.62 1.73 20.17
CA GLN A 263 -2.69 2.64 21.30
C GLN A 263 -1.30 3.26 21.59
N GLY A 264 -0.97 4.35 20.99
CA GLY A 264 0.33 5.03 21.19
C GLY A 264 0.74 5.91 20.04
N MET A 265 0.14 5.71 18.87
CA MET A 265 0.36 6.53 17.67
C MET A 265 -0.79 7.50 17.38
N SER A 266 -1.51 7.96 18.42
CA SER A 266 -2.69 8.85 18.27
C SER A 266 -2.42 10.16 17.53
N PHE A 267 -1.15 10.56 17.44
CA PHE A 267 -0.74 11.77 16.72
C PHE A 267 -1.12 11.70 15.24
N TYR A 268 -0.80 10.60 14.56
CA TYR A 268 -1.12 10.44 13.13
C TYR A 268 -2.61 10.25 12.88
N GLY A 269 -3.34 9.60 13.81
CA GLY A 269 -4.79 9.40 13.71
C GLY A 269 -5.60 10.69 13.70
N ASN A 270 -5.08 11.76 14.33
CA ASN A 270 -5.72 13.07 14.41
C ASN A 270 -5.28 14.06 13.30
N MET A 271 -4.33 13.69 12.46
CA MET A 271 -3.90 14.53 11.35
C MET A 271 -5.00 14.64 10.28
N PRO A 272 -5.20 15.81 9.67
CA PRO A 272 -6.09 15.96 8.52
C PRO A 272 -5.70 15.01 7.39
N ASP A 273 -6.69 14.49 6.69
CA ASP A 273 -6.45 13.74 5.46
C ASP A 273 -5.82 14.66 4.41
N GLN A 274 -4.79 14.18 3.75
CA GLN A 274 -4.12 14.93 2.69
C GLN A 274 -4.43 14.28 1.35
N TYR A 275 -5.05 15.05 0.47
CA TYR A 275 -5.35 14.64 -0.90
C TYR A 275 -4.62 15.54 -1.88
N ASN A 276 -4.14 14.95 -2.97
CA ASN A 276 -3.66 15.68 -4.12
C ASN A 276 -4.76 15.65 -5.20
N LEU A 277 -5.20 16.83 -5.63
CA LEU A 277 -6.02 16.96 -6.83
C LEU A 277 -5.07 17.04 -8.01
N VAL A 278 -4.96 15.95 -8.75
CA VAL A 278 -4.11 15.87 -9.95
C VAL A 278 -4.92 16.37 -11.15
N ILE A 279 -4.40 17.39 -11.81
CA ILE A 279 -4.93 17.94 -13.07
C ILE A 279 -4.06 17.39 -14.20
N ASN A 280 -4.67 16.59 -15.09
CA ASN A 280 -3.97 15.98 -16.19
C ASN A 280 -3.83 16.94 -17.38
N THR A 281 -2.68 17.58 -17.47
CA THR A 281 -2.39 18.60 -18.50
C THR A 281 -2.31 18.03 -19.92
N ALA A 282 -2.17 16.70 -20.07
CA ALA A 282 -2.22 16.05 -21.38
C ALA A 282 -3.66 15.84 -21.90
N ASN A 283 -4.68 15.89 -21.01
CA ASN A 283 -6.07 15.65 -21.38
C ASN A 283 -6.67 16.83 -22.18
N ASP A 284 -7.40 16.55 -23.26
CA ASP A 284 -7.93 17.58 -24.15
C ASP A 284 -8.97 18.49 -23.49
N LYS A 285 -9.72 18.00 -22.49
CA LYS A 285 -10.66 18.83 -21.72
C LYS A 285 -9.92 19.86 -20.86
N VAL A 286 -8.78 19.49 -20.28
CA VAL A 286 -7.95 20.42 -19.51
C VAL A 286 -7.30 21.46 -20.39
N LYS A 287 -6.82 21.05 -21.58
CA LYS A 287 -6.28 22.01 -22.58
C LYS A 287 -7.34 23.00 -23.06
N ALA A 288 -8.56 22.52 -23.33
CA ALA A 288 -9.69 23.38 -23.71
C ALA A 288 -10.02 24.38 -22.58
N LEU A 289 -10.11 23.89 -21.33
CA LEU A 289 -10.34 24.75 -20.17
C LEU A 289 -9.25 25.82 -20.02
N LEU A 290 -7.99 25.44 -20.18
CA LEU A 290 -6.86 26.39 -20.10
C LEU A 290 -6.97 27.47 -21.18
N ALA A 291 -7.34 27.10 -22.41
CA ALA A 291 -7.56 28.05 -23.50
C ALA A 291 -8.70 29.04 -23.19
N GLU A 292 -9.82 28.56 -22.59
CA GLU A 292 -10.92 29.39 -22.14
C GLU A 292 -10.51 30.37 -21.03
N ILE A 293 -9.77 29.88 -20.03
CA ILE A 293 -9.24 30.73 -18.92
C ILE A 293 -8.33 31.80 -19.47
N THR A 294 -7.38 31.43 -20.35
CA THR A 294 -6.43 32.36 -20.95
C THR A 294 -7.16 33.43 -21.76
N ALA A 295 -8.17 33.04 -22.57
CA ALA A 295 -8.95 34.00 -23.35
C ALA A 295 -9.77 34.95 -22.48
N ALA A 296 -10.42 34.42 -21.42
CA ALA A 296 -11.24 35.22 -20.50
C ALA A 296 -10.41 36.24 -19.68
N CYS A 297 -9.16 35.88 -19.36
CA CYS A 297 -8.26 36.72 -18.57
C CYS A 297 -7.37 37.64 -19.42
N ALA A 298 -7.36 37.51 -20.75
CA ALA A 298 -6.38 38.17 -21.61
C ALA A 298 -6.38 39.70 -21.47
N GLU A 299 -7.54 40.36 -21.40
CA GLU A 299 -7.64 41.82 -21.27
C GLU A 299 -7.02 42.33 -19.95
N GLY A 300 -7.14 41.57 -18.86
CA GLY A 300 -6.62 41.98 -17.56
C GLY A 300 -5.17 41.57 -17.34
N THR A 301 -4.74 40.45 -17.87
CA THR A 301 -3.40 39.86 -17.59
C THR A 301 -2.32 40.30 -18.57
N THR A 302 -2.64 40.49 -19.85
CA THR A 302 -1.66 40.83 -20.87
C THR A 302 -0.82 42.09 -20.50
N PRO A 303 -1.41 43.22 -20.08
CA PRO A 303 -0.65 44.38 -19.70
C PRO A 303 0.27 44.15 -18.48
N LEU A 304 -0.14 43.31 -17.55
CA LEU A 304 0.66 42.97 -16.35
C LEU A 304 1.82 42.05 -16.69
N LEU A 305 1.58 41.08 -17.59
CA LEU A 305 2.61 40.17 -18.09
C LEU A 305 3.69 40.90 -18.87
N ASP A 306 3.31 41.87 -19.71
CA ASP A 306 4.25 42.73 -20.44
C ASP A 306 5.13 43.54 -19.47
N GLN A 307 4.53 44.09 -18.41
CA GLN A 307 5.27 44.79 -17.37
C GLN A 307 6.21 43.87 -16.58
N LEU A 308 5.77 42.66 -16.26
CA LEU A 308 6.58 41.69 -15.56
C LEU A 308 7.78 41.25 -16.41
N ALA A 309 7.55 40.95 -17.70
CA ALA A 309 8.61 40.58 -18.64
C ALA A 309 9.66 41.72 -18.80
N ALA A 310 9.19 42.95 -18.88
CA ALA A 310 10.09 44.12 -18.92
C ALA A 310 10.96 44.23 -17.66
N LYS A 311 10.37 44.00 -16.49
CA LYS A 311 11.08 44.05 -15.21
C LYS A 311 12.08 42.88 -15.05
N GLN A 312 11.73 41.70 -15.48
CA GLN A 312 12.64 40.54 -15.48
C GLN A 312 13.84 40.75 -16.44
N ALA A 313 13.60 41.36 -17.60
CA ALA A 313 14.67 41.70 -18.51
C ALA A 313 15.61 42.76 -17.92
N GLU A 314 15.08 43.75 -17.21
CA GLU A 314 15.84 44.75 -16.50
C GLU A 314 16.69 44.14 -15.36
N GLU A 315 16.10 43.23 -14.58
CA GLU A 315 16.81 42.51 -13.52
C GLU A 315 17.97 41.67 -14.08
N LYS A 316 17.73 40.94 -15.17
CA LYS A 316 18.75 40.12 -15.82
C LYS A 316 19.93 40.96 -16.31
N THR A 317 19.65 42.14 -16.92
CA THR A 317 20.71 43.07 -17.36
C THR A 317 21.50 43.67 -16.19
N LEU A 318 20.85 43.87 -15.06
CA LEU A 318 21.54 44.34 -13.83
C LEU A 318 22.39 43.24 -13.20
N GLN A 319 21.96 41.99 -13.23
CA GLN A 319 22.74 40.84 -12.74
C GLN A 319 23.96 40.54 -13.63
N GLU A 320 23.85 40.73 -14.94
CA GLU A 320 24.96 40.54 -15.90
C GLU A 320 25.99 41.73 -15.83
N ALA A 321 25.62 42.87 -15.23
CA ALA A 321 26.46 44.01 -15.06
C ALA A 321 27.23 44.07 -13.72
N GLN A 322 26.94 43.17 -12.81
CA GLN A 322 27.67 42.93 -11.55
C GLN A 322 28.74 41.82 -11.72
#